data_f6dd23766b35ba703a82870214164a1e
#
_entry.id   f6dd23766b35ba703a82870214164a1e
#
_cell.length_a   1.000
_cell.length_b   1.000
_cell.length_c   1.000
_cell.angle_alpha   90.00
_cell.angle_beta   90.00
_cell.angle_gamma   90.00
#
_symmetry.space_group_name_H-M   'P 1'
#
loop_
_entity.id
_entity.type
_entity.pdbx_description
1 polymer ?
#
loop_
_entity_poly.entity_id
_entity_poly.type
_entity_poly.pdbx_seq_one_letter_code
_entity_poly.pdbx_strand_id
1 'polypeptide(L)'
;MNKPQDRTVSRREDGTWANKRDDAFRASSIHRTQSEAASAGKAMLAKQGGGEIKVQGLDGKIRSKDTVPPGHDPKPPRDKEH
;
A
#
# COMPACT_ATOMS: atom_id res chain seq x y z
N MET A 1 -19.91 3.20 10.56
CA MET A 1 -19.32 2.06 10.02
C MET A 1 -18.14 2.37 9.17
N ASN A 2 -17.01 1.78 9.46
CA ASN A 2 -15.81 2.07 8.73
C ASN A 2 -15.59 1.08 7.66
N LYS A 3 -15.23 1.57 6.50
CA LYS A 3 -14.80 0.70 5.44
C LYS A 3 -13.29 0.63 5.44
N PRO A 4 -12.73 -0.50 5.03
CA PRO A 4 -11.29 -0.56 4.83
C PRO A 4 -10.87 0.51 3.84
N GLN A 5 -9.68 1.03 4.04
CA GLN A 5 -9.14 2.08 3.20
C GLN A 5 -8.28 1.45 2.11
N ASP A 6 -8.93 0.88 1.12
CA ASP A 6 -8.21 0.18 0.07
C ASP A 6 -7.31 1.13 -0.70
N ARG A 7 -6.20 0.61 -1.16
CA ARG A 7 -5.20 1.40 -1.87
C ARG A 7 -4.78 0.72 -3.16
N THR A 8 -4.25 1.51 -4.07
CA THR A 8 -3.68 1.01 -5.31
C THR A 8 -2.31 1.62 -5.51
N VAL A 9 -1.35 0.77 -5.86
CA VAL A 9 -0.02 1.21 -6.25
C VAL A 9 0.05 1.14 -7.77
N SER A 10 0.38 2.26 -8.39
CA SER A 10 0.43 2.33 -9.84
C SER A 10 1.63 3.13 -10.30
N ARG A 11 2.07 2.84 -11.52
CA ARG A 11 3.20 3.54 -12.11
C ARG A 11 2.72 4.85 -12.71
N ARG A 12 3.48 5.89 -12.48
CA ARG A 12 3.20 7.20 -13.05
C ARG A 12 3.95 7.37 -14.36
N GLU A 13 3.58 8.39 -15.10
CA GLU A 13 4.18 8.66 -16.41
C GLU A 13 5.68 8.90 -16.33
N ASP A 14 6.13 9.48 -15.23
CA ASP A 14 7.54 9.80 -15.07
C ASP A 14 8.37 8.64 -14.55
N GLY A 15 7.78 7.46 -14.42
CA GLY A 15 8.50 6.29 -13.95
C GLY A 15 8.48 6.07 -12.46
N THR A 16 7.88 6.98 -11.72
CA THR A 16 7.72 6.78 -10.28
C THR A 16 6.45 5.97 -10.00
N TRP A 17 6.28 5.59 -8.76
CA TRP A 17 5.15 4.77 -8.34
C TRP A 17 4.35 5.48 -7.27
N ALA A 18 3.05 5.50 -7.42
CA ALA A 18 2.15 6.18 -6.51
C ALA A 18 1.46 5.17 -5.62
N ASN A 19 1.36 5.51 -4.35
CA ASN A 19 0.56 4.81 -3.37
C ASN A 19 -0.64 5.70 -3.09
N LYS A 20 -1.83 5.27 -3.50
CA LYS A 20 -3.00 6.12 -3.44
C LYS A 20 -4.19 5.36 -2.88
N ARG A 21 -4.95 6.02 -2.01
CA ARG A 21 -6.23 5.47 -1.57
C ARG A 21 -7.18 5.49 -2.75
N ASP A 22 -8.02 4.46 -2.83
CA ASP A 22 -8.93 4.34 -3.96
C ASP A 22 -9.93 5.48 -4.03
N ASP A 23 -10.28 6.05 -2.90
CA ASP A 23 -11.25 7.14 -2.85
C ASP A 23 -10.62 8.53 -2.85
N ALA A 24 -9.33 8.64 -3.12
CA ALA A 24 -8.64 9.92 -3.08
C ALA A 24 -8.22 10.35 -4.47
N PHE A 25 -8.10 11.65 -4.68
CA PHE A 25 -7.59 12.18 -5.93
C PHE A 25 -6.08 12.14 -6.00
N ARG A 26 -5.43 12.27 -4.87
CA ARG A 26 -3.99 12.41 -4.84
C ARG A 26 -3.34 11.21 -4.21
N ALA A 27 -2.14 10.92 -4.65
CA ALA A 27 -1.34 9.89 -4.02
C ALA A 27 -0.98 10.31 -2.60
N SER A 28 -0.97 9.35 -1.69
CA SER A 28 -0.50 9.58 -0.33
C SER A 28 1.01 9.72 -0.32
N SER A 29 1.69 8.98 -1.19
CA SER A 29 3.14 9.07 -1.28
C SER A 29 3.59 8.62 -2.67
N ILE A 30 4.76 9.07 -3.06
CA ILE A 30 5.35 8.76 -4.36
C ILE A 30 6.72 8.15 -4.09
N HIS A 31 7.04 7.10 -4.81
CA HIS A 31 8.27 6.35 -4.57
C HIS A 31 8.96 6.03 -5.89
N ARG A 32 10.23 5.67 -5.82
CA ARG A 32 11.00 5.36 -7.00
C ARG A 32 10.76 3.95 -7.50
N THR A 33 10.32 3.05 -6.62
CA THR A 33 10.11 1.67 -7.03
C THR A 33 8.73 1.20 -6.59
N GLN A 34 8.25 0.17 -7.28
CA GLN A 34 6.99 -0.48 -6.95
C GLN A 34 7.04 -1.03 -5.52
N SER A 35 8.15 -1.64 -5.17
CA SER A 35 8.32 -2.26 -3.85
C SER A 35 8.20 -1.23 -2.73
N GLU A 36 8.84 -0.09 -2.90
CA GLU A 36 8.75 0.98 -1.90
C GLU A 36 7.34 1.50 -1.75
N ALA A 37 6.65 1.68 -2.88
CA ALA A 37 5.28 2.17 -2.84
C ALA A 37 4.35 1.16 -2.16
N ALA A 38 4.54 -0.12 -2.47
CA ALA A 38 3.72 -1.16 -1.85
C ALA A 38 3.96 -1.24 -0.36
N SER A 39 5.22 -1.14 0.06
CA SER A 39 5.56 -1.16 1.48
C SER A 39 4.92 0.00 2.23
N ALA A 40 5.01 1.19 1.65
CA ALA A 40 4.41 2.37 2.25
C ALA A 40 2.89 2.22 2.35
N GLY A 41 2.26 1.69 1.30
CA GLY A 41 0.83 1.49 1.31
C GLY A 41 0.38 0.50 2.36
N LYS A 42 1.12 -0.59 2.52
CA LYS A 42 0.80 -1.59 3.54
C LYS A 42 0.93 -1.01 4.94
N ALA A 43 1.97 -0.22 5.18
CA ALA A 43 2.15 0.40 6.48
C ALA A 43 1.00 1.34 6.81
N MET A 44 0.57 2.12 5.83
CA MET A 44 -0.53 3.04 6.03
C MET A 44 -1.83 2.31 6.28
N LEU A 45 -2.08 1.21 5.54
CA LEU A 45 -3.27 0.41 5.77
C LEU A 45 -3.30 -0.17 7.17
N ALA A 46 -2.19 -0.69 7.63
CA ALA A 46 -2.12 -1.27 8.96
C ALA A 46 -2.47 -0.23 10.02
N LYS A 47 -1.99 0.99 9.85
CA LYS A 47 -2.29 2.07 10.79
C LYS A 47 -3.74 2.49 10.74
N GLN A 48 -4.38 2.32 9.60
CA GLN A 48 -5.73 2.80 9.41
C GLN A 48 -6.79 1.74 9.63
N GLY A 49 -6.41 0.60 10.17
CA GLY A 49 -7.37 -0.44 10.47
C GLY A 49 -7.41 -1.57 9.46
N GLY A 50 -6.46 -1.59 8.55
CA GLY A 50 -6.37 -2.66 7.56
C GLY A 50 -7.11 -2.35 6.28
N GLY A 51 -7.02 -3.25 5.32
CA GLY A 51 -7.66 -3.10 4.04
C GLY A 51 -6.90 -3.87 2.98
N GLU A 52 -7.30 -3.65 1.73
CA GLU A 52 -6.65 -4.31 0.61
C GLU A 52 -5.73 -3.36 -0.12
N ILE A 53 -4.61 -3.91 -0.59
CA ILE A 53 -3.74 -3.14 -1.45
C ILE A 53 -3.59 -3.90 -2.78
N LYS A 54 -3.77 -3.18 -3.87
CA LYS A 54 -3.62 -3.70 -5.21
C LYS A 54 -2.38 -3.08 -5.82
N VAL A 55 -1.55 -3.89 -6.43
CA VAL A 55 -0.32 -3.40 -7.04
C VAL A 55 -0.39 -3.66 -8.54
N GLN A 56 -0.35 -2.59 -9.31
CA GLN A 56 -0.37 -2.68 -10.76
C GLN A 56 1.04 -2.86 -11.30
N GLY A 57 1.13 -3.55 -12.42
CA GLY A 57 2.39 -3.68 -13.11
C GLY A 57 2.61 -2.54 -14.09
N LEU A 58 3.64 -2.69 -14.91
CA LEU A 58 3.99 -1.66 -15.89
C LEU A 58 2.90 -1.41 -16.91
N ASP A 59 2.10 -2.41 -17.19
CA ASP A 59 1.01 -2.31 -18.16
C ASP A 59 -0.27 -1.80 -17.55
N GLY A 60 -0.27 -1.45 -16.27
CA GLY A 60 -1.46 -0.95 -15.59
C GLY A 60 -2.39 -2.02 -15.06
N LYS A 61 -2.08 -3.27 -15.32
CA LYS A 61 -2.93 -4.37 -14.82
C LYS A 61 -2.52 -4.75 -13.42
N ILE A 62 -3.49 -5.18 -12.63
CA ILE A 62 -3.23 -5.59 -11.26
C ILE A 62 -2.43 -6.88 -11.26
N ARG A 63 -1.26 -6.84 -10.64
CA ARG A 63 -0.37 -7.98 -10.56
C ARG A 63 -0.45 -8.68 -9.23
N SER A 64 -0.77 -7.96 -8.18
CA SER A 64 -0.93 -8.59 -6.89
C SER A 64 -1.95 -7.85 -6.06
N LYS A 65 -2.50 -8.55 -5.12
CA LYS A 65 -3.54 -8.06 -4.24
C LYS A 65 -3.33 -8.71 -2.90
N ASP A 66 -3.17 -7.89 -1.88
CA ASP A 66 -2.95 -8.39 -0.53
C ASP A 66 -3.92 -7.79 0.44
N THR A 67 -4.32 -8.56 1.42
CA THR A 67 -5.10 -8.05 2.52
C THR A 67 -4.16 -7.75 3.68
N VAL A 68 -4.23 -6.52 4.17
CA VAL A 68 -3.37 -6.09 5.28
C VAL A 68 -4.22 -6.04 6.53
N PRO A 69 -3.88 -6.82 7.55
CA PRO A 69 -4.65 -6.77 8.79
C PRO A 69 -4.34 -5.48 9.56
N PRO A 70 -5.22 -5.10 10.49
CA PRO A 70 -4.94 -3.95 11.33
C PRO A 70 -3.68 -4.20 12.14
N GLY A 71 -2.80 -3.23 12.16
CA GLY A 71 -1.57 -3.35 12.90
C GLY A 71 -1.71 -2.73 14.27
N HIS A 72 -1.35 -3.47 15.28
CA HIS A 72 -1.41 -2.98 16.58
C HIS A 72 -0.10 -2.83 17.18
N ASP A 73 0.80 -3.33 16.76
CA ASP A 73 1.96 -3.21 17.40
C ASP A 73 3.04 -3.54 16.66
N PRO A 74 3.67 -3.30 16.81
CA PRO A 74 4.68 -3.49 15.97
C PRO A 74 5.63 -4.55 16.18
N LYS A 75 5.35 -4.78 16.87
CA LYS A 75 6.11 -5.40 16.83
C LYS A 75 6.65 -6.01 16.52
N PRO A 76 6.87 -6.07 16.68
CA PRO A 76 7.47 -6.63 16.37
C PRO A 76 7.95 -7.24 16.28
N PRO A 77 8.06 -7.36 16.36
CA PRO A 77 8.59 -7.99 16.19
C PRO A 77 9.10 -8.55 15.92
N ARG A 78 9.26 -8.59 16.08
CA ARG A 78 9.71 -9.13 15.77
C ARG A 78 10.33 -9.61 15.46
N ASP A 79 10.59 -9.67 15.64
CA ASP A 79 11.17 -10.17 15.37
C ASP A 79 11.71 -10.51 15.25
N LYS A 80 11.99 -10.63 15.53
CA LYS A 80 12.52 -11.02 15.50
C LYS A 80 13.06 -11.24 15.46
N GLU A 81 13.39 -11.19 15.65
CA GLU A 81 13.83 -11.46 15.70
C GLU A 81 14.09 -11.63 15.67
N HIS A 82 14.50 -11.63 15.96
CA HIS A 82 14.69 -11.90 16.01
C HIS A 82 14.78 -12.12 16.03
#